data_c03b5e61a723e711b4fc2b070ad25795
#
_entry.id   c03b5e61a723e711b4fc2b070ad25795
#
_cell.length_a   1.000
_cell.length_b   1.000
_cell.length_c   1.000
_cell.angle_alpha   90.00
_cell.angle_beta   90.00
_cell.angle_gamma   90.00
#
_symmetry.space_group_name_H-M   'P 1'
#
loop_
_entity.id
_entity.type
_entity.pdbx_description
1 polymer ?
#
loop_
_entity_poly.entity_id
_entity_poly.type
_entity_poly.pdbx_seq_one_letter_code
_entity_poly.pdbx_strand_id
1 'polypeptide(L)'
;GANRGGIPDIITDGVNGCLYEPDGADGGAASLIEASQRLLGDAAERQSLRSAARSEAERWGWAGATEQLRGYYRQVLKRELSAAA
;
A
#
# COMPACT_ATOMS: atom_id res chain seq x y z
N GLY A 1 -6.82 0.25 7.38
CA GLY A 1 -5.81 0.99 8.12
C GLY A 1 -6.09 2.48 8.19
N ALA A 2 -5.39 3.17 9.09
CA ALA A 2 -5.48 4.62 9.21
C ALA A 2 -4.76 5.32 8.06
N ASN A 3 -5.34 6.37 7.52
CA ASN A 3 -4.70 7.21 6.50
C ASN A 3 -3.67 8.15 7.16
N ARG A 4 -2.57 7.57 7.63
CA ARG A 4 -1.53 8.28 8.37
C ARG A 4 -0.18 7.55 8.24
N GLY A 5 0.91 8.32 8.28
CA GLY A 5 2.27 7.77 8.25
C GLY A 5 2.56 7.00 6.97
N GLY A 6 3.18 5.85 7.09
CA GLY A 6 3.53 4.98 5.96
C GLY A 6 2.39 4.09 5.45
N ILE A 7 1.24 4.06 6.12
CA ILE A 7 0.13 3.18 5.72
C ILE A 7 -0.40 3.50 4.31
N PRO A 8 -0.61 4.76 3.92
CA PRO A 8 -1.04 5.09 2.55
C PRO A 8 -0.04 4.72 1.45
N ASP A 9 1.21 4.46 1.80
CA ASP A 9 2.21 3.99 0.84
C ASP A 9 2.03 2.52 0.48
N ILE A 10 1.38 1.76 1.37
CA ILE A 10 1.16 0.31 1.21
C ILE A 10 -0.28 0.04 0.78
N ILE A 11 -1.24 0.74 1.37
CA ILE A 11 -2.68 0.55 1.10
C ILE A 11 -3.17 1.62 0.14
N THR A 12 -3.74 1.19 -0.98
CA THR A 12 -4.52 2.02 -1.89
C THR A 12 -5.99 1.80 -1.58
N ASP A 13 -6.67 2.83 -1.09
CA ASP A 13 -8.07 2.72 -0.66
C ASP A 13 -8.99 2.20 -1.77
N GLY A 14 -9.77 1.19 -1.46
CA GLY A 14 -10.69 0.55 -2.39
C GLY A 14 -10.03 -0.39 -3.41
N VAL A 15 -8.72 -0.57 -3.38
CA VAL A 15 -7.98 -1.44 -4.31
C VAL A 15 -7.41 -2.66 -3.60
N ASN A 16 -6.52 -2.46 -2.63
CA ASN A 16 -5.90 -3.53 -1.87
C ASN A 16 -6.19 -3.47 -0.37
N GLY A 17 -7.06 -2.59 0.04
CA GLY A 17 -7.48 -2.40 1.41
C GLY A 17 -8.40 -1.21 1.52
N CYS A 18 -8.71 -0.81 2.73
CA CYS A 18 -9.49 0.39 3.01
C CYS A 18 -8.77 1.27 4.01
N LEU A 19 -8.82 2.58 3.78
CA LEU A 19 -8.29 3.58 4.68
C LEU A 19 -9.44 4.32 5.38
N TYR A 20 -9.20 4.72 6.63
CA TYR A 20 -10.10 5.62 7.35
C TYR A 20 -9.32 6.85 7.83
N GLU A 21 -10.03 7.95 8.04
CA GLU A 21 -9.42 9.20 8.47
C GLU A 21 -9.36 9.25 10.00
N PRO A 22 -8.15 9.19 10.60
CA PRO A 22 -8.01 9.16 12.06
C PRO A 22 -8.11 10.53 12.72
N ASP A 23 -8.04 11.62 11.97
CA ASP A 23 -7.89 12.98 12.49
C ASP A 23 -9.21 13.74 12.62
N GLY A 24 -10.35 13.05 12.65
CA GLY A 24 -11.64 13.66 12.89
C GLY A 24 -11.84 14.09 14.36
N ALA A 25 -12.86 14.95 14.61
CA ALA A 25 -13.20 15.43 15.94
C ALA A 25 -13.51 14.29 16.94
N ASP A 26 -13.92 13.12 16.42
CA ASP A 26 -14.24 11.92 17.18
C ASP A 26 -13.08 10.92 17.24
N GLY A 27 -11.87 11.32 16.85
CA GLY A 27 -10.70 10.44 16.78
C GLY A 27 -10.76 9.45 15.62
N GLY A 28 -11.60 9.71 14.61
CA GLY A 28 -11.78 8.85 13.47
C GLY A 28 -12.81 7.74 13.64
N ALA A 29 -13.56 7.71 14.72
CA ALA A 29 -14.50 6.64 15.02
C ALA A 29 -15.57 6.48 13.92
N ALA A 30 -16.18 7.58 13.46
CA ALA A 30 -17.19 7.53 12.41
C ALA A 30 -16.63 7.01 11.08
N SER A 31 -15.44 7.46 10.71
CA SER A 31 -14.76 7.03 9.48
C SER A 31 -14.38 5.53 9.54
N LEU A 32 -13.90 5.07 10.69
CA LEU A 32 -13.59 3.66 10.89
C LEU A 32 -14.85 2.77 10.82
N ILE A 33 -15.94 3.22 11.43
CA ILE A 33 -17.23 2.51 11.38
C ILE A 33 -17.73 2.40 9.95
N GLU A 34 -17.71 3.50 9.21
CA GLU A 34 -18.14 3.54 7.81
C GLU A 34 -17.33 2.56 6.95
N ALA A 35 -16.01 2.60 7.04
CA ALA A 35 -15.14 1.68 6.32
C ALA A 35 -15.42 0.22 6.69
N SER A 36 -15.63 -0.06 7.95
CA SER A 36 -15.93 -1.41 8.45
C SER A 36 -17.28 -1.91 7.94
N GLN A 37 -18.30 -1.07 7.97
CA GLN A 37 -19.66 -1.41 7.48
C GLN A 37 -19.64 -1.71 5.98
N ARG A 38 -18.90 -0.93 5.20
CA ARG A 38 -18.73 -1.15 3.78
C ARG A 38 -18.14 -2.53 3.49
N LEU A 39 -17.08 -2.91 4.20
CA LEU A 39 -16.44 -4.21 4.05
C LEU A 39 -17.34 -5.37 4.47
N LEU A 40 -18.08 -5.21 5.56
CA LEU A 40 -18.98 -6.25 6.06
C LEU A 40 -20.20 -6.43 5.15
N GLY A 41 -20.63 -5.37 4.47
CA GLY A 41 -21.83 -5.38 3.62
C GLY A 41 -21.61 -5.87 2.20
N ASP A 42 -20.38 -6.00 1.73
CA ASP A 42 -20.08 -6.36 0.33
C ASP A 42 -19.05 -7.48 0.24
N ALA A 43 -19.53 -8.71 0.04
CA ALA A 43 -18.69 -9.90 -0.07
C ALA A 43 -17.81 -9.88 -1.34
N ALA A 44 -18.32 -9.33 -2.44
CA ALA A 44 -17.58 -9.23 -3.69
C ALA A 44 -16.40 -8.25 -3.54
N GLU A 45 -16.62 -7.11 -2.88
CA GLU A 45 -15.57 -6.16 -2.59
C GLU A 45 -14.50 -6.77 -1.66
N ARG A 46 -14.92 -7.48 -0.60
CA ARG A 46 -13.96 -8.18 0.28
C ARG A 46 -13.08 -9.15 -0.50
N GLN A 47 -13.65 -9.92 -1.41
CA GLN A 47 -12.91 -10.88 -2.22
C GLN A 47 -11.91 -10.17 -3.16
N SER A 48 -12.31 -9.08 -3.79
CA SER A 48 -11.45 -8.27 -4.65
C SER A 48 -10.28 -7.68 -3.88
N LEU A 49 -10.55 -7.08 -2.72
CA LEU A 49 -9.54 -6.51 -1.84
C LEU A 49 -8.57 -7.58 -1.32
N ARG A 50 -9.09 -8.75 -0.96
CA ARG A 50 -8.29 -9.88 -0.48
C ARG A 50 -7.27 -10.33 -1.51
N SER A 51 -7.70 -10.48 -2.76
CA SER A 51 -6.82 -10.89 -3.87
C SER A 51 -5.76 -9.83 -4.15
N ALA A 52 -6.15 -8.57 -4.20
CA ALA A 52 -5.22 -7.45 -4.44
C ALA A 52 -4.24 -7.27 -3.26
N ALA A 53 -4.70 -7.44 -2.03
CA ALA A 53 -3.84 -7.37 -0.83
C ALA A 53 -2.77 -8.46 -0.87
N ARG A 54 -3.13 -9.66 -1.26
CA ARG A 54 -2.18 -10.78 -1.39
C ARG A 54 -1.13 -10.49 -2.46
N SER A 55 -1.54 -10.01 -3.63
CA SER A 55 -0.64 -9.65 -4.72
C SER A 55 0.34 -8.55 -4.31
N GLU A 56 -0.15 -7.54 -3.59
CA GLU A 56 0.69 -6.47 -3.08
C GLU A 56 1.70 -6.98 -2.04
N ALA A 57 1.26 -7.82 -1.11
CA ALA A 57 2.14 -8.40 -0.10
C ALA A 57 3.25 -9.25 -0.72
N GLU A 58 2.97 -9.98 -1.79
CA GLU A 58 3.96 -10.78 -2.51
C GLU A 58 5.05 -9.93 -3.16
N ARG A 59 4.72 -8.71 -3.59
CA ARG A 59 5.70 -7.75 -4.11
C ARG A 59 6.72 -7.32 -3.07
N TRP A 60 6.38 -7.38 -1.79
CA TRP A 60 7.23 -6.97 -0.68
C TRP A 60 8.02 -8.13 -0.07
N GLY A 61 8.02 -9.31 -0.71
CA GLY A 61 8.88 -10.43 -0.31
C GLY A 61 10.36 -10.13 -0.53
N TRP A 62 11.23 -10.93 0.09
CA TRP A 62 12.68 -10.73 0.02
C TRP A 62 13.21 -10.69 -1.41
N ALA A 63 12.72 -11.57 -2.30
CA ALA A 63 13.14 -11.59 -3.69
C ALA A 63 12.80 -10.28 -4.42
N GLY A 64 11.58 -9.78 -4.24
CA GLY A 64 11.15 -8.52 -4.84
C GLY A 64 11.92 -7.31 -4.29
N ALA A 65 12.11 -7.26 -2.98
CA ALA A 65 12.87 -6.19 -2.32
C ALA A 65 14.33 -6.19 -2.79
N THR A 66 14.95 -7.36 -2.89
CA THR A 66 16.32 -7.51 -3.35
C THR A 66 16.47 -7.05 -4.81
N GLU A 67 15.55 -7.44 -5.67
CA GLU A 67 15.60 -7.03 -7.08
C GLU A 67 15.38 -5.52 -7.25
N GLN A 68 14.50 -4.94 -6.47
CA GLN A 68 14.29 -3.49 -6.46
C GLN A 68 15.57 -2.75 -6.04
N LEU A 69 16.24 -3.23 -5.02
CA LEU A 69 17.52 -2.66 -4.55
C LEU A 69 18.57 -2.77 -5.63
N ARG A 70 18.69 -3.91 -6.29
CA ARG A 70 19.61 -4.10 -7.43
C ARG A 70 19.31 -3.11 -8.55
N GLY A 71 18.03 -2.87 -8.82
CA GLY A 71 17.59 -1.90 -9.83
C GLY A 71 18.08 -0.49 -9.50
N TYR A 72 17.99 -0.06 -8.27
CA TYR A 72 18.50 1.23 -7.82
C TYR A 72 20.00 1.32 -7.97
N TYR A 73 20.76 0.30 -7.59
CA TYR A 73 22.22 0.27 -7.77
C TYR A 73 22.59 0.37 -9.25
N ARG A 74 21.91 -0.33 -10.14
CA ARG A 74 22.14 -0.23 -11.58
C ARG A 74 21.91 1.17 -12.10
N GLN A 75 20.87 1.86 -11.63
CA GLN A 75 20.58 3.23 -12.01
C GLN A 75 21.69 4.20 -11.57
N VAL A 76 22.14 4.08 -10.33
CA VAL A 76 23.24 4.91 -9.81
C VAL A 76 24.51 4.66 -10.58
N LEU A 77 24.88 3.41 -10.80
CA LEU A 77 26.09 3.03 -11.54
C LEU A 77 26.03 3.55 -12.98
N LYS A 78 24.90 3.46 -13.64
CA LYS A 78 24.70 4.00 -14.99
C LYS A 78 24.89 5.51 -15.04
N ARG A 79 24.40 6.24 -14.04
CA ARG A 79 24.62 7.70 -13.92
C ARG A 79 26.09 8.03 -13.76
N GLU A 80 26.82 7.30 -12.91
CA GLU A 80 28.25 7.49 -12.70
C GLU A 80 29.04 7.24 -13.98
N LEU A 81 28.75 6.18 -14.70
CA LEU A 81 29.40 5.88 -15.97
C LEU A 81 29.10 6.95 -17.04
N SER A 82 27.86 7.45 -17.09
CA SER A 82 27.49 8.52 -18.01
C SER A 82 28.17 9.84 -17.66
N ALA A 83 28.33 10.15 -16.38
CA ALA A 83 29.02 11.36 -15.91
C ALA A 83 30.54 11.31 -16.19
N ALA A 84 31.13 10.12 -16.17
CA ALA A 84 32.55 9.90 -16.44
C ALA A 84 32.90 9.93 -17.91
N ALA A 85 31.91 9.73 -18.77
CA ALA A 85 32.08 9.80 -20.23
C ALA A 85 32.03 11.22 -20.74
#